data_e92c6f8cb9d394a964922315638e1548
#
_entry.id   e92c6f8cb9d394a964922315638e1548
#
_cell.length_a   1.000
_cell.length_b   1.000
_cell.length_c   1.000
_cell.angle_alpha   90.00
_cell.angle_beta   90.00
_cell.angle_gamma   90.00
#
_symmetry.space_group_name_H-M   'P 1'
#
loop_
_entity.id
_entity.type
_entity.pdbx_description
1 polymer ?
#
loop_
_entity_poly.entity_id
_entity_poly.type
_entity_poly.pdbx_seq_one_letter_code
_entity_poly.pdbx_strand_id
1 'polypeptide(L)'
;MKGIDWLKRHFKNHRVHAVNFPGDPYPIHIDATFTPIKEGLIINNPQRRLPKEQRKIFENNGWKIIDSAQPAHNEPPPLCYSSTWLSMNVLVLDPKTVCVEKSEVYQAEQLDNLGMEVIPVELRDAYAFGGGLHCCTADVYREGKLEDYFPNQ
;
A
#
# COMPACT_ATOMS: atom_id res chain seq x y z
N MET A 1 -18.62 9.93 -2.59
CA MET A 1 -19.61 9.16 -3.37
C MET A 1 -19.50 9.44 -4.86
N LYS A 2 -19.52 10.69 -5.36
CA LYS A 2 -19.48 10.99 -6.82
C LYS A 2 -18.34 10.28 -7.61
N GLY A 3 -17.13 10.14 -7.03
CA GLY A 3 -16.02 9.45 -7.68
C GLY A 3 -16.25 7.95 -7.81
N ILE A 4 -16.79 7.30 -6.78
CA ILE A 4 -17.14 5.88 -6.80
C ILE A 4 -18.20 5.60 -7.86
N ASP A 5 -19.22 6.45 -7.94
CA ASP A 5 -20.28 6.31 -8.93
C ASP A 5 -19.74 6.52 -10.36
N TRP A 6 -18.75 7.40 -10.51
CA TRP A 6 -18.06 7.61 -11.77
C TRP A 6 -17.30 6.34 -12.19
N LEU A 7 -16.50 5.77 -11.27
CA LEU A 7 -15.78 4.52 -11.53
C LEU A 7 -16.72 3.38 -11.91
N LYS A 8 -17.81 3.17 -11.18
CA LYS A 8 -18.82 2.15 -11.49
C LYS A 8 -19.42 2.29 -12.88
N ARG A 9 -19.61 3.53 -13.34
CA ARG A 9 -20.17 3.78 -14.70
C ARG A 9 -19.16 3.50 -15.81
N HIS A 10 -17.88 3.79 -15.59
CA HIS A 10 -16.86 3.73 -16.64
C HIS A 10 -16.12 2.40 -16.69
N PHE A 11 -16.00 1.71 -15.56
CA PHE A 11 -15.34 0.41 -15.45
C PHE A 11 -16.35 -0.73 -15.31
N LYS A 12 -17.19 -0.92 -16.34
CA LYS A 12 -18.31 -1.86 -16.30
C LYS A 12 -17.90 -3.33 -16.10
N ASN A 13 -16.69 -3.70 -16.49
CA ASN A 13 -16.13 -5.04 -16.33
C ASN A 13 -15.40 -5.22 -15.00
N HIS A 14 -15.44 -4.21 -14.10
CA HIS A 14 -14.82 -4.25 -12.80
C HIS A 14 -15.87 -4.10 -11.70
N ARG A 15 -15.66 -4.81 -10.61
CA ARG A 15 -16.37 -4.56 -9.35
C ARG A 15 -15.67 -3.41 -8.62
N VAL A 16 -16.41 -2.40 -8.28
CA VAL A 16 -15.89 -1.22 -7.58
C VAL A 16 -16.39 -1.24 -6.14
N HIS A 17 -15.49 -1.52 -5.23
CA HIS A 17 -15.75 -1.53 -3.79
C HIS A 17 -15.22 -0.26 -3.14
N ALA A 18 -16.03 0.32 -2.27
CA ALA A 18 -15.60 1.42 -1.41
C ALA A 18 -15.11 0.85 -0.08
N VAL A 19 -13.86 1.11 0.24
CA VAL A 19 -13.30 0.80 1.56
C VAL A 19 -13.03 2.09 2.31
N ASN A 20 -13.39 2.14 3.59
CA ASN A 20 -13.23 3.30 4.44
C ASN A 20 -12.26 2.98 5.57
N PHE A 21 -11.21 3.76 5.66
CA PHE A 21 -10.28 3.68 6.78
C PHE A 21 -10.66 4.67 7.88
N PRO A 22 -10.34 4.37 9.15
CA PRO A 22 -10.50 5.34 10.24
C PRO A 22 -9.77 6.65 9.91
N GLY A 23 -10.29 7.74 10.43
CA GLY A 23 -9.67 9.05 10.27
C GLY A 23 -8.26 9.08 10.84
N ASP A 24 -7.39 9.76 10.13
CA ASP A 24 -6.05 10.14 10.59
C ASP A 24 -5.98 11.67 10.53
N PRO A 25 -5.47 12.37 11.56
CA PRO A 25 -5.28 13.82 11.52
C PRO A 25 -4.34 14.26 10.39
N TYR A 26 -3.51 13.36 9.90
CA TYR A 26 -2.61 13.62 8.77
C TYR A 26 -3.16 12.98 7.51
N PRO A 27 -3.30 13.74 6.41
CA PRO A 27 -3.70 13.16 5.13
C PRO A 27 -2.66 12.12 4.71
N ILE A 28 -3.12 10.89 4.54
CA ILE A 28 -2.28 9.79 4.13
C ILE A 28 -2.95 9.05 2.98
N HIS A 29 -2.19 8.74 1.96
CA HIS A 29 -2.66 8.05 0.79
C HIS A 29 -2.82 6.55 1.04
N ILE A 30 -3.51 5.87 0.11
CA ILE A 30 -3.76 4.43 0.22
C ILE A 30 -2.46 3.61 0.22
N ASP A 31 -1.46 4.05 -0.51
CA ASP A 31 -0.14 3.43 -0.64
C ASP A 31 0.76 3.56 0.60
N ALA A 32 0.30 4.28 1.63
CA ALA A 32 0.88 4.30 2.96
C ALA A 32 -0.14 3.87 4.04
N THR A 33 -1.23 3.23 3.62
CA THR A 33 -2.32 2.77 4.48
C THR A 33 -2.63 1.29 4.27
N PHE A 34 -2.73 0.85 3.02
CA PHE A 34 -3.18 -0.49 2.66
C PHE A 34 -2.58 -0.87 1.31
N THR A 35 -1.47 -1.57 1.33
CA THR A 35 -0.60 -1.78 0.18
C THR A 35 -0.57 -3.25 -0.21
N PRO A 36 -1.16 -3.63 -1.36
CA PRO A 36 -0.95 -4.96 -1.93
C PRO A 36 0.53 -5.15 -2.31
N ILE A 37 1.14 -6.22 -1.81
CA ILE A 37 2.55 -6.55 -2.09
C ILE A 37 2.65 -7.59 -3.20
N LYS A 38 1.79 -8.58 -3.14
CA LYS A 38 1.63 -9.62 -4.17
C LYS A 38 0.25 -10.22 -4.05
N GLU A 39 -0.13 -11.04 -5.01
CA GLU A 39 -1.40 -11.77 -4.93
C GLU A 39 -1.55 -12.48 -3.58
N GLY A 40 -2.69 -12.28 -2.95
CA GLY A 40 -3.01 -12.85 -1.64
C GLY A 40 -2.34 -12.21 -0.43
N LEU A 41 -1.54 -11.14 -0.61
CA LEU A 41 -0.83 -10.50 0.50
C LEU A 41 -0.92 -8.97 0.47
N ILE A 42 -1.39 -8.41 1.58
CA ILE A 42 -1.49 -6.97 1.80
C ILE A 42 -0.79 -6.60 3.11
N ILE A 43 0.00 -5.56 3.11
CA ILE A 43 0.43 -4.89 4.33
C ILE A 43 -0.51 -3.73 4.66
N ASN A 44 -0.79 -3.56 5.93
CA ASN A 44 -1.76 -2.59 6.44
C ASN A 44 -1.14 -1.72 7.51
N ASN A 45 -1.46 -0.44 7.49
CA ASN A 45 -1.08 0.48 8.56
C ASN A 45 -1.82 0.09 9.86
N PRO A 46 -1.10 -0.28 10.94
CA PRO A 46 -1.73 -0.71 12.19
C PRO A 46 -2.53 0.39 12.89
N GLN A 47 -2.26 1.65 12.59
CA GLN A 47 -3.02 2.79 13.11
C GLN A 47 -4.30 3.09 12.31
N ARG A 48 -4.43 2.50 11.11
CA ARG A 48 -5.56 2.72 10.19
C ARG A 48 -6.11 1.41 9.64
N ARG A 49 -6.37 0.46 10.50
CA ARG A 49 -6.90 -0.84 10.08
C ARG A 49 -8.29 -0.74 9.47
N LEU A 50 -8.53 -1.54 8.44
CA LEU A 50 -9.86 -1.73 7.90
C LEU A 50 -10.84 -2.21 8.98
N PRO A 51 -12.07 -1.68 9.00
CA PRO A 51 -13.15 -2.27 9.79
C PRO A 51 -13.34 -3.76 9.46
N LYS A 52 -13.68 -4.55 10.48
CA LYS A 52 -13.80 -6.02 10.36
C LYS A 52 -14.69 -6.47 9.19
N GLU A 53 -15.80 -5.79 8.96
CA GLU A 53 -16.74 -6.17 7.89
C GLU A 53 -16.16 -5.91 6.48
N GLN A 54 -15.36 -4.87 6.30
CA GLN A 54 -14.70 -4.59 5.03
C GLN A 54 -13.50 -5.52 4.82
N ARG A 55 -12.85 -5.92 5.89
CA ARG A 55 -11.75 -6.86 5.88
C ARG A 55 -12.14 -8.24 5.36
N LYS A 56 -13.36 -8.68 5.66
CA LYS A 56 -13.94 -9.94 5.17
C LYS A 56 -13.94 -10.05 3.64
N ILE A 57 -14.06 -8.95 2.92
CA ILE A 57 -14.00 -8.93 1.45
C ILE A 57 -12.70 -9.57 0.96
N PHE A 58 -11.61 -9.24 1.62
CA PHE A 58 -10.28 -9.75 1.29
C PHE A 58 -10.07 -11.17 1.83
N GLU A 59 -10.38 -11.39 3.09
CA GLU A 59 -10.17 -12.67 3.77
C GLU A 59 -10.98 -13.81 3.15
N ASN A 60 -12.22 -13.56 2.74
CA ASN A 60 -13.06 -14.54 2.05
C ASN A 60 -12.53 -14.92 0.66
N ASN A 61 -11.64 -14.13 0.10
CA ASN A 61 -10.98 -14.37 -1.17
C ASN A 61 -9.51 -14.78 -1.03
N GLY A 62 -9.13 -15.27 0.15
CA GLY A 62 -7.79 -15.83 0.39
C GLY A 62 -6.70 -14.79 0.61
N TRP A 63 -7.04 -13.51 0.75
CA TRP A 63 -6.07 -12.47 1.02
C TRP A 63 -5.68 -12.42 2.49
N LYS A 64 -4.41 -12.45 2.75
CA LYS A 64 -3.82 -12.25 4.08
C LYS A 64 -3.50 -10.76 4.25
N ILE A 65 -4.03 -10.16 5.31
CA ILE A 65 -3.76 -8.78 5.70
C ILE A 65 -2.89 -8.81 6.95
N ILE A 66 -1.68 -8.30 6.86
CA ILE A 66 -0.73 -8.22 7.96
C ILE A 66 -0.42 -6.76 8.30
N ASP A 67 -0.10 -6.51 9.54
CA ASP A 67 0.34 -5.17 9.95
C ASP A 67 1.76 -4.92 9.41
N SER A 68 1.99 -3.71 8.93
CA SER A 68 3.31 -3.22 8.54
C SER A 68 4.26 -3.19 9.73
N ALA A 69 5.52 -3.43 9.48
CA ALA A 69 6.59 -3.15 10.43
C ALA A 69 6.52 -1.69 10.90
N GLN A 70 7.01 -1.43 12.11
CA GLN A 70 7.10 -0.06 12.60
C GLN A 70 8.07 0.75 11.73
N PRO A 71 7.77 2.02 11.47
CA PRO A 71 8.71 2.92 10.81
C PRO A 71 10.05 2.95 11.56
N ALA A 72 11.16 2.95 10.82
CA ALA A 72 12.48 3.08 11.43
C ALA A 72 12.73 4.47 12.02
N HIS A 73 11.95 5.45 11.59
CA HIS A 73 12.02 6.83 12.04
C HIS A 73 10.74 7.23 12.77
N ASN A 74 10.89 7.70 14.00
CA ASN A 74 9.77 8.10 14.86
C ASN A 74 9.14 9.43 14.46
N GLU A 75 9.87 10.25 13.71
CA GLU A 75 9.42 11.56 13.24
C GLU A 75 9.55 11.65 11.72
N PRO A 76 8.58 12.29 11.06
CA PRO A 76 8.71 12.57 9.62
C PRO A 76 9.86 13.57 9.39
N PRO A 77 10.42 13.63 8.18
CA PRO A 77 11.40 14.66 7.82
C PRO A 77 10.82 16.07 8.04
N PRO A 78 11.66 17.07 8.31
CA PRO A 78 11.21 18.45 8.39
C PRO A 78 10.39 18.84 7.17
N LEU A 79 9.34 19.63 7.36
CA LEU A 79 8.39 20.07 6.32
C LEU A 79 7.53 18.94 5.72
N CYS A 80 7.62 17.72 6.23
CA CYS A 80 6.76 16.63 5.78
C CYS A 80 5.34 16.77 6.35
N TYR A 81 4.36 16.82 5.49
CA TYR A 81 2.94 16.82 5.86
C TYR A 81 2.35 15.40 5.97
N SER A 82 3.17 14.39 5.79
CA SER A 82 2.78 12.99 5.86
C SER A 82 3.16 12.36 7.18
N SER A 83 2.54 11.23 7.45
CA SER A 83 2.84 10.37 8.58
C SER A 83 4.20 9.68 8.43
N THR A 84 4.78 9.22 9.53
CA THR A 84 5.95 8.31 9.54
C THR A 84 5.70 7.02 8.76
N TRP A 85 4.43 6.65 8.54
CA TRP A 85 4.02 5.48 7.77
C TRP A 85 4.31 5.56 6.26
N LEU A 86 5.00 6.61 5.80
CA LEU A 86 5.66 6.59 4.50
C LEU A 86 6.66 5.42 4.34
N SER A 87 7.09 4.80 5.45
CA SER A 87 7.81 3.53 5.43
C SER A 87 7.11 2.43 4.61
N MET A 88 5.77 2.48 4.53
CA MET A 88 4.96 1.56 3.71
C MET A 88 4.90 1.92 2.23
N ASN A 89 5.40 3.09 1.84
CA ASN A 89 5.34 3.59 0.47
C ASN A 89 6.41 2.94 -0.39
N VAL A 90 6.37 1.62 -0.47
CA VAL A 90 7.30 0.77 -1.21
C VAL A 90 6.86 0.65 -2.67
N LEU A 91 7.80 0.42 -3.57
CA LEU A 91 7.53 0.19 -4.98
C LEU A 91 7.68 -1.29 -5.32
N VAL A 92 6.56 -1.95 -5.57
CA VAL A 92 6.55 -3.35 -6.03
C VAL A 92 6.80 -3.38 -7.53
N LEU A 93 7.90 -4.00 -7.93
CA LEU A 93 8.28 -4.13 -9.34
C LEU A 93 7.60 -5.33 -10.00
N ASP A 94 7.53 -6.44 -9.29
CA ASP A 94 6.90 -7.69 -9.69
C ASP A 94 6.50 -8.51 -8.44
N PRO A 95 5.84 -9.68 -8.56
CA PRO A 95 5.39 -10.48 -7.41
C PRO A 95 6.49 -10.97 -6.47
N LYS A 96 7.76 -10.79 -6.83
CA LYS A 96 8.92 -11.25 -6.05
C LYS A 96 9.83 -10.11 -5.61
N THR A 97 9.79 -8.95 -6.28
CA THR A 97 10.78 -7.88 -6.13
C THR A 97 10.14 -6.58 -5.67
N VAL A 98 10.69 -5.97 -4.64
CA VAL A 98 10.19 -4.72 -4.07
C VAL A 98 11.33 -3.76 -3.74
N CYS A 99 11.18 -2.49 -4.10
CA CYS A 99 12.06 -1.42 -3.67
C CYS A 99 11.56 -0.84 -2.34
N VAL A 100 12.48 -0.69 -1.39
CA VAL A 100 12.22 -0.10 -0.06
C VAL A 100 13.19 1.05 0.17
N GLU A 101 12.73 2.11 0.83
CA GLU A 101 13.64 3.19 1.23
C GLU A 101 14.73 2.62 2.15
N LYS A 102 15.98 2.91 1.84
CA LYS A 102 17.17 2.26 2.42
C LYS A 102 17.24 2.34 3.94
N SER A 103 16.76 3.42 4.54
CA SER A 103 16.78 3.61 5.99
C SER A 103 15.60 2.89 6.71
N GLU A 104 14.58 2.41 6.00
CA GLU A 104 13.44 1.71 6.55
C GLU A 104 13.75 0.21 6.76
N VAL A 105 14.73 -0.05 7.62
CA VAL A 105 15.31 -1.38 7.83
C VAL A 105 14.30 -2.42 8.32
N TYR A 106 13.33 -2.03 9.15
CA TYR A 106 12.32 -2.95 9.66
C TYR A 106 11.30 -3.35 8.59
N GLN A 107 10.98 -2.43 7.68
CA GLN A 107 10.11 -2.73 6.54
C GLN A 107 10.84 -3.64 5.55
N ALA A 108 12.12 -3.41 5.31
CA ALA A 108 12.96 -4.25 4.47
C ALA A 108 13.03 -5.67 5.01
N GLU A 109 13.33 -5.85 6.30
CA GLU A 109 13.38 -7.14 6.98
C GLU A 109 12.03 -7.87 6.93
N GLN A 110 10.92 -7.15 7.16
CA GLN A 110 9.59 -7.76 7.08
C GLN A 110 9.31 -8.31 5.68
N LEU A 111 9.62 -7.56 4.63
CA LEU A 111 9.35 -7.97 3.25
C LEU A 111 10.26 -9.13 2.81
N ASP A 112 11.53 -9.12 3.23
CA ASP A 112 12.46 -10.25 3.02
C ASP A 112 11.93 -11.53 3.70
N ASN A 113 11.49 -11.45 4.95
CA ASN A 113 10.88 -12.56 5.67
C ASN A 113 9.57 -13.07 5.03
N LEU A 114 8.89 -12.24 4.22
CA LEU A 114 7.73 -12.62 3.42
C LEU A 114 8.10 -13.19 2.05
N GLY A 115 9.41 -13.39 1.82
CA GLY A 115 9.95 -14.00 0.60
C GLY A 115 10.01 -13.06 -0.59
N MET A 116 10.13 -11.75 -0.36
CA MET A 116 10.41 -10.77 -1.40
C MET A 116 11.91 -10.53 -1.53
N GLU A 117 12.39 -10.33 -2.74
CA GLU A 117 13.70 -9.74 -3.01
C GLU A 117 13.62 -8.24 -2.75
N VAL A 118 14.35 -7.75 -1.76
CA VAL A 118 14.30 -6.35 -1.34
C VAL A 118 15.46 -5.56 -1.96
N ILE A 119 15.13 -4.52 -2.72
CA ILE A 119 16.09 -3.58 -3.29
C ILE A 119 16.06 -2.29 -2.44
N PRO A 120 17.11 -1.99 -1.67
CA PRO A 120 17.20 -0.75 -0.91
C PRO A 120 17.48 0.44 -1.85
N VAL A 121 16.67 1.49 -1.75
CA VAL A 121 16.81 2.71 -2.55
C VAL A 121 16.90 3.92 -1.64
N GLU A 122 17.87 4.78 -1.84
CA GLU A 122 18.04 5.99 -1.06
C GLU A 122 17.14 7.11 -1.61
N LEU A 123 16.03 7.37 -0.92
CA LEU A 123 15.03 8.36 -1.34
C LEU A 123 14.45 9.18 -0.17
N ARG A 124 15.05 9.11 1.01
CA ARG A 124 14.49 9.73 2.21
C ARG A 124 14.23 11.23 2.06
N ASP A 125 15.06 11.95 1.33
CA ASP A 125 14.89 13.39 1.13
C ASP A 125 13.59 13.74 0.38
N ALA A 126 13.08 12.83 -0.45
CA ALA A 126 11.81 13.01 -1.12
C ALA A 126 10.61 12.98 -0.17
N TYR A 127 10.74 12.37 1.00
CA TYR A 127 9.69 12.30 2.01
C TYR A 127 9.25 13.68 2.49
N ALA A 128 10.12 14.68 2.45
CA ALA A 128 9.79 16.07 2.76
C ALA A 128 8.66 16.64 1.88
N PHE A 129 8.48 16.07 0.69
CA PHE A 129 7.40 16.43 -0.24
C PHE A 129 6.12 15.59 -0.03
N GLY A 130 6.08 14.75 0.99
CA GLY A 130 4.90 13.97 1.36
C GLY A 130 4.72 12.67 0.57
N GLY A 131 5.75 12.16 -0.09
CA GLY A 131 5.72 10.93 -0.86
C GLY A 131 6.98 10.09 -0.74
N GLY A 132 6.85 8.79 -0.94
CA GLY A 132 7.96 7.83 -0.97
C GLY A 132 8.18 7.25 -2.38
N LEU A 133 8.71 6.04 -2.44
CA LEU A 133 9.07 5.37 -3.69
C LEU A 133 7.89 5.18 -4.64
N HIS A 134 6.74 4.72 -4.14
CA HIS A 134 5.55 4.55 -4.96
C HIS A 134 5.03 5.90 -5.47
N CYS A 135 4.94 6.90 -4.60
CA CYS A 135 4.44 8.23 -4.95
C CYS A 135 5.28 8.94 -6.01
N CYS A 136 6.58 8.65 -6.08
CA CYS A 136 7.51 9.24 -7.06
C CYS A 136 7.48 8.56 -8.43
N THR A 137 6.66 7.53 -8.61
CA THR A 137 6.59 6.72 -9.83
C THR A 137 5.19 6.68 -10.41
N ALA A 138 5.10 6.38 -11.69
CA ALA A 138 3.85 6.11 -12.38
C ALA A 138 4.06 4.99 -13.40
N ASP A 139 3.17 4.00 -13.39
CA ASP A 139 3.20 2.94 -14.40
C ASP A 139 2.84 3.52 -15.77
N VAL A 140 3.75 3.41 -16.73
CA VAL A 140 3.50 3.75 -18.13
C VAL A 140 2.96 2.53 -18.87
N TYR A 141 3.51 1.37 -18.57
CA TYR A 141 3.09 0.09 -19.12
C TYR A 141 3.34 -1.01 -18.10
N ARG A 142 2.38 -1.90 -17.94
CA ARG A 142 2.52 -3.10 -17.11
C ARG A 142 1.90 -4.29 -17.86
N GLU A 143 2.64 -5.37 -17.97
CA GLU A 143 2.10 -6.61 -18.52
C GLU A 143 1.13 -7.26 -17.55
N GLY A 144 0.05 -7.81 -18.10
CA GLY A 144 -0.96 -8.48 -17.29
C GLY A 144 -2.23 -8.76 -18.08
N LYS A 145 -3.18 -9.37 -17.43
CA LYS A 145 -4.52 -9.62 -17.93
C LYS A 145 -5.55 -9.23 -16.87
N LEU A 146 -6.79 -9.06 -17.29
CA LEU A 146 -7.90 -8.86 -16.37
C LEU A 146 -8.17 -10.17 -15.62
N GLU A 147 -7.86 -10.19 -14.33
CA GLU A 147 -8.06 -11.34 -13.45
C GLU A 147 -9.06 -10.99 -12.36
N ASP A 148 -9.81 -11.99 -11.91
CA ASP A 148 -10.72 -11.84 -10.78
C ASP A 148 -10.06 -12.33 -9.49
N TYR A 149 -9.57 -11.39 -8.72
CA TYR A 149 -8.95 -11.67 -7.42
C TYR A 149 -9.97 -11.81 -6.27
N PHE A 150 -11.26 -11.67 -6.56
CA PHE A 150 -12.33 -11.69 -5.55
C PHE A 150 -13.53 -12.52 -6.02
N PRO A 151 -13.34 -13.80 -6.37
CA PRO A 151 -14.41 -14.63 -6.95
C PRO A 151 -15.55 -14.92 -5.96
N ASN A 152 -15.32 -14.81 -4.65
CA ASN A 152 -16.28 -15.12 -3.59
C ASN A 152 -17.06 -13.87 -3.13
N GLN A 153 -17.57 -13.07 -4.07
CA GLN A 153 -18.37 -11.87 -3.80
C GLN A 153 -19.66 -11.85 -4.60
#